data_24c48e82618c2a57bfa2fed6f879efc1
#
_entry.id   24c48e82618c2a57bfa2fed6f879efc1
#
_cell.length_a   1.000
_cell.length_b   1.000
_cell.length_c   1.000
_cell.angle_alpha   90.00
_cell.angle_beta   90.00
_cell.angle_gamma   90.00
#
_symmetry.space_group_name_H-M   'P 1'
#
loop_
_entity.id
_entity.type
_entity.pdbx_description
1 polymer ?
#
loop_
_entity_poly.entity_id
_entity_poly.type
_entity_poly.pdbx_seq_one_letter_code
_entity_poly.pdbx_strand_id
1 'polypeptide(L)'
;KKPYQIKFSKKTSVLGMPAAKKWILLANASDDSMIRTRLVYDAAEQMDFPFVTEYQYVDLWIDGQYLGVYLLGEKVEIGKGRLNLQDPAGAMFELDNGFATDEDHYFFEGRLNSYFALKEIVEEDDGHIQQAMTNFQTAMTRLTTALTSQGWENLSLSQLNEMIDVDSLARYYLMNEYVLNGESFFTSFFWYQDGASDVLHVGPLWDF
;
A
#
# COMPACT_ATOMS: atom_id res chain seq x y z
N LYS A 1 15.36 7.57 -16.32
CA LYS A 1 16.06 7.57 -15.03
C LYS A 1 15.58 6.38 -14.22
N LYS A 2 16.50 5.59 -13.62
CA LYS A 2 16.18 4.29 -13.00
C LYS A 2 15.96 4.45 -11.49
N PRO A 3 14.89 3.87 -10.87
CA PRO A 3 14.76 3.82 -9.43
C PRO A 3 15.71 2.79 -8.82
N TYR A 4 15.98 2.90 -7.52
CA TYR A 4 16.82 1.97 -6.77
C TYR A 4 16.19 1.63 -5.43
N GLN A 5 16.56 0.46 -4.88
CA GLN A 5 16.30 0.08 -3.51
C GLN A 5 17.62 -0.12 -2.76
N ILE A 6 17.70 0.43 -1.55
CA ILE A 6 18.81 0.19 -0.64
C ILE A 6 18.32 -0.79 0.43
N LYS A 7 19.14 -1.81 0.75
CA LYS A 7 18.89 -2.75 1.85
C LYS A 7 20.07 -2.77 2.79
N PHE A 8 19.88 -2.27 4.01
CA PHE A 8 20.87 -2.33 5.08
C PHE A 8 20.84 -3.69 5.80
N SER A 9 21.96 -4.10 6.37
CA SER A 9 22.06 -5.33 7.17
C SER A 9 21.26 -5.26 8.48
N LYS A 10 21.08 -4.06 9.03
CA LYS A 10 20.30 -3.76 10.24
C LYS A 10 19.40 -2.54 10.02
N LYS A 11 18.33 -2.42 10.81
CA LYS A 11 17.49 -1.22 10.80
C LYS A 11 18.34 0.02 11.06
N THR A 12 18.29 0.99 10.18
CA THR A 12 19.11 2.21 10.20
C THR A 12 18.19 3.40 9.91
N SER A 13 18.27 4.45 10.74
CA SER A 13 17.63 5.74 10.45
C SER A 13 18.46 6.47 9.39
N VAL A 14 17.80 6.97 8.38
CA VAL A 14 18.41 7.76 7.29
C VAL A 14 17.79 9.14 7.29
N LEU A 15 18.61 10.17 7.35
CA LEU A 15 18.18 11.59 7.35
C LEU A 15 17.09 11.94 8.38
N GLY A 16 17.10 11.27 9.52
CA GLY A 16 16.14 11.49 10.61
C GLY A 16 14.83 10.71 10.51
N MET A 17 14.57 10.05 9.39
CA MET A 17 13.40 9.20 9.20
C MET A 17 13.46 7.93 10.08
N PRO A 18 12.32 7.29 10.41
CA PRO A 18 12.25 6.09 11.24
C PRO A 18 13.15 4.95 10.74
N ALA A 19 13.80 4.23 11.68
CA ALA A 19 14.78 3.22 11.31
C ALA A 19 14.17 2.01 10.59
N ALA A 20 14.64 1.72 9.40
CA ALA A 20 14.25 0.61 8.56
C ALA A 20 15.43 -0.10 7.90
N LYS A 21 15.19 -1.29 7.34
CA LYS A 21 16.20 -2.00 6.54
C LYS A 21 16.15 -1.62 5.08
N LYS A 22 14.95 -1.38 4.54
CA LYS A 22 14.74 -1.11 3.12
C LYS A 22 14.36 0.35 2.93
N TRP A 23 14.99 0.97 1.96
CA TRP A 23 14.78 2.35 1.54
C TRP A 23 14.67 2.40 0.02
N ILE A 24 13.92 3.32 -0.50
CA ILE A 24 13.74 3.50 -1.93
C ILE A 24 14.29 4.85 -2.40
N LEU A 25 14.77 4.86 -3.62
CA LEU A 25 15.20 6.04 -4.34
C LEU A 25 14.33 6.18 -5.58
N LEU A 26 13.28 6.98 -5.47
CA LEU A 26 12.38 7.26 -6.59
C LEU A 26 13.06 8.22 -7.56
N ALA A 27 13.03 7.84 -8.81
CA ALA A 27 13.70 8.61 -9.87
C ALA A 27 12.88 9.80 -10.38
N ASN A 28 11.54 9.79 -10.11
CA ASN A 28 10.56 10.74 -10.64
C ASN A 28 10.77 11.02 -12.15
N ALA A 29 10.98 9.94 -12.92
CA ALA A 29 11.44 10.04 -14.31
C ALA A 29 10.36 10.60 -15.25
N SER A 30 9.09 10.47 -14.87
CA SER A 30 7.91 10.96 -15.59
C SER A 30 7.38 12.29 -15.07
N ASP A 31 7.99 12.85 -14.02
CA ASP A 31 7.61 14.13 -13.42
C ASP A 31 8.77 15.13 -13.50
N ASP A 32 8.75 16.00 -14.52
CA ASP A 32 9.77 17.03 -14.71
C ASP A 32 9.82 18.05 -13.56
N SER A 33 8.72 18.19 -12.80
CA SER A 33 8.66 19.06 -11.63
C SER A 33 9.34 18.45 -10.40
N MET A 34 9.46 17.12 -10.34
CA MET A 34 10.00 16.35 -9.22
C MET A 34 9.20 16.46 -7.92
N ILE A 35 8.01 17.10 -7.92
CA ILE A 35 7.26 17.40 -6.70
C ILE A 35 5.93 16.65 -6.58
N ARG A 36 5.45 15.97 -7.64
CA ARG A 36 4.13 15.31 -7.64
C ARG A 36 3.96 14.35 -6.44
N THR A 37 4.83 13.36 -6.33
CA THR A 37 4.83 12.40 -5.22
C THR A 37 4.89 13.09 -3.86
N ARG A 38 5.74 14.10 -3.72
CA ARG A 38 5.87 14.86 -2.47
C ARG A 38 4.58 15.58 -2.09
N LEU A 39 3.91 16.23 -3.03
CA LEU A 39 2.65 16.93 -2.79
C LEU A 39 1.54 15.98 -2.36
N VAL A 40 1.48 14.77 -2.94
CA VAL A 40 0.52 13.75 -2.53
C VAL A 40 0.72 13.36 -1.07
N TYR A 41 1.95 13.09 -0.65
CA TYR A 41 2.22 12.70 0.73
C TYR A 41 2.02 13.84 1.74
N ASP A 42 2.41 15.07 1.39
CA ASP A 42 2.13 16.25 2.22
C ASP A 42 0.61 16.49 2.38
N ALA A 43 -0.19 16.23 1.35
CA ALA A 43 -1.65 16.28 1.44
C ALA A 43 -2.22 15.13 2.27
N ALA A 44 -1.68 13.92 2.11
CA ALA A 44 -2.10 12.73 2.85
C ALA A 44 -1.88 12.86 4.36
N GLU A 45 -0.79 13.50 4.80
CA GLU A 45 -0.56 13.83 6.22
C GLU A 45 -1.70 14.67 6.81
N GLN A 46 -2.27 15.59 6.02
CA GLN A 46 -3.39 16.45 6.44
C GLN A 46 -4.75 15.74 6.38
N MET A 47 -4.82 14.59 5.74
CA MET A 47 -6.03 13.77 5.60
C MET A 47 -6.09 12.61 6.61
N ASP A 48 -5.20 12.57 7.59
CA ASP A 48 -5.13 11.54 8.64
C ASP A 48 -5.03 10.10 8.09
N PHE A 49 -4.22 9.89 7.04
CA PHE A 49 -3.89 8.54 6.63
C PHE A 49 -3.12 7.81 7.74
N PRO A 50 -3.42 6.53 8.03
CA PRO A 50 -2.78 5.78 9.12
C PRO A 50 -1.26 5.67 9.00
N PHE A 51 -0.77 5.71 7.77
CA PHE A 51 0.64 5.74 7.44
C PHE A 51 0.85 6.55 6.17
N VAL A 52 1.76 7.50 6.24
CA VAL A 52 2.25 8.28 5.11
C VAL A 52 3.76 8.11 5.04
N THR A 53 4.28 7.78 3.88
CA THR A 53 5.71 7.57 3.65
C THR A 53 6.47 8.89 3.76
N GLU A 54 7.50 8.92 4.60
CA GLU A 54 8.41 10.07 4.70
C GLU A 54 9.44 10.06 3.56
N TYR A 55 9.78 11.23 3.04
CA TYR A 55 10.72 11.41 1.94
C TYR A 55 11.66 12.59 2.15
N GLN A 56 12.88 12.44 1.61
CA GLN A 56 13.88 13.51 1.52
C GLN A 56 14.48 13.56 0.12
N TYR A 57 14.65 14.77 -0.44
CA TYR A 57 15.40 14.91 -1.68
C TYR A 57 16.88 14.72 -1.43
N VAL A 58 17.53 13.96 -2.29
CA VAL A 58 18.96 13.66 -2.20
C VAL A 58 19.64 13.74 -3.57
N ASP A 59 20.88 14.16 -3.58
CA ASP A 59 21.78 13.99 -4.73
C ASP A 59 22.38 12.58 -4.70
N LEU A 60 22.10 11.78 -5.73
CA LEU A 60 22.58 10.41 -5.79
C LEU A 60 23.90 10.29 -6.54
N TRP A 61 24.89 9.71 -5.88
CA TRP A 61 26.18 9.33 -6.46
C TRP A 61 26.40 7.83 -6.27
N ILE A 62 26.73 7.13 -7.36
CA ILE A 62 27.11 5.70 -7.31
C ILE A 62 28.46 5.57 -8.01
N ASP A 63 29.44 4.99 -7.32
CA ASP A 63 30.81 4.78 -7.83
C ASP A 63 31.45 6.05 -8.39
N GLY A 64 31.19 7.21 -7.76
CA GLY A 64 31.71 8.51 -8.17
C GLY A 64 30.96 9.15 -9.33
N GLN A 65 29.93 8.51 -9.88
CA GLN A 65 29.08 9.06 -10.92
C GLN A 65 27.84 9.74 -10.33
N TYR A 66 27.61 11.00 -10.69
CA TYR A 66 26.39 11.71 -10.33
C TYR A 66 25.20 11.24 -11.19
N LEU A 67 24.14 10.79 -10.55
CA LEU A 67 22.92 10.28 -11.22
C LEU A 67 21.74 11.26 -11.14
N GLY A 68 21.92 12.39 -10.48
CA GLY A 68 20.90 13.42 -10.33
C GLY A 68 20.17 13.39 -9.00
N VAL A 69 19.14 14.22 -8.90
CA VAL A 69 18.28 14.32 -7.71
C VAL A 69 17.32 13.12 -7.66
N TYR A 70 17.17 12.51 -6.50
CA TYR A 70 16.24 11.43 -6.20
C TYR A 70 15.37 11.79 -4.99
N LEU A 71 14.22 11.19 -4.90
CA LEU A 71 13.43 11.20 -3.68
C LEU A 71 13.72 9.92 -2.90
N LEU A 72 14.50 10.06 -1.82
CA LEU A 72 14.80 8.97 -0.89
C LEU A 72 13.65 8.85 0.09
N GLY A 73 13.04 7.69 0.20
CA GLY A 73 11.91 7.50 1.06
C GLY A 73 11.82 6.11 1.68
N GLU A 74 10.87 6.00 2.57
CA GLU A 74 10.50 4.72 3.18
C GLU A 74 9.84 3.83 2.15
N LYS A 75 10.11 2.52 2.22
CA LYS A 75 9.29 1.54 1.52
C LYS A 75 7.97 1.34 2.27
N VAL A 76 6.88 1.14 1.56
CA VAL A 76 5.62 0.66 2.15
C VAL A 76 5.87 -0.74 2.71
N GLU A 77 5.84 -0.87 4.04
CA GLU A 77 6.10 -2.10 4.79
C GLU A 77 5.27 -2.11 6.08
N ILE A 78 5.04 -3.31 6.63
CA ILE A 78 4.47 -3.48 7.96
C ILE A 78 5.57 -3.29 9.01
N GLY A 79 5.28 -2.52 10.06
CA GLY A 79 6.19 -2.34 11.18
C GLY A 79 5.93 -1.09 12.01
N LYS A 80 6.61 -1.03 13.15
CA LYS A 80 6.54 0.13 14.05
C LYS A 80 7.05 1.38 13.35
N GLY A 81 6.24 2.43 13.32
CA GLY A 81 6.53 3.68 12.61
C GLY A 81 6.21 3.63 11.11
N ARG A 82 5.56 2.56 10.66
CA ARG A 82 4.99 2.36 9.34
C ARG A 82 3.58 1.82 9.49
N LEU A 83 3.06 1.02 8.56
CA LEU A 83 1.77 0.35 8.75
C LEU A 83 1.91 -0.63 9.94
N ASN A 84 1.32 -0.26 11.08
CA ASN A 84 1.55 -0.95 12.35
C ASN A 84 0.43 -1.95 12.65
N LEU A 85 0.50 -3.13 12.05
CA LEU A 85 -0.39 -4.25 12.34
C LEU A 85 0.13 -5.06 13.53
N GLN A 86 -0.78 -5.69 14.30
CA GLN A 86 -0.46 -6.38 15.56
C GLN A 86 -0.74 -7.89 15.51
N ASP A 87 -1.74 -8.32 14.73
CA ASP A 87 -2.04 -9.75 14.59
C ASP A 87 -0.91 -10.45 13.81
N PRO A 88 -0.41 -11.62 14.25
CA PRO A 88 0.59 -12.38 13.50
C PRO A 88 0.23 -12.66 12.04
N ALA A 89 -1.06 -12.86 11.73
CA ALA A 89 -1.60 -12.98 10.38
C ALA A 89 -2.09 -11.64 9.79
N GLY A 90 -1.78 -10.51 10.44
CA GLY A 90 -2.00 -9.18 9.90
C GLY A 90 -1.18 -8.98 8.63
N ALA A 91 -1.81 -8.57 7.54
CA ALA A 91 -1.18 -8.59 6.24
C ALA A 91 -1.60 -7.43 5.33
N MET A 92 -0.73 -7.13 4.40
CA MET A 92 -0.93 -6.14 3.35
C MET A 92 -0.94 -6.83 1.98
N PHE A 93 -1.94 -6.51 1.20
CA PHE A 93 -2.15 -7.02 -0.15
C PHE A 93 -2.11 -5.87 -1.16
N GLU A 94 -1.72 -6.18 -2.37
CA GLU A 94 -1.77 -5.26 -3.49
C GLU A 94 -2.75 -5.79 -4.54
N LEU A 95 -3.73 -4.97 -4.94
CA LEU A 95 -4.44 -5.20 -6.18
C LEU A 95 -3.49 -4.81 -7.31
N ASP A 96 -3.11 -5.80 -8.10
CA ASP A 96 -2.17 -5.65 -9.20
C ASP A 96 -2.57 -6.55 -10.37
N ASN A 97 -3.21 -5.99 -11.37
CA ASN A 97 -3.64 -6.73 -12.56
C ASN A 97 -2.50 -6.95 -13.58
N GLY A 98 -1.32 -6.36 -13.34
CA GLY A 98 -0.16 -6.52 -14.20
C GLY A 98 0.78 -7.64 -13.78
N PHE A 99 1.10 -7.74 -12.48
CA PHE A 99 2.21 -8.55 -11.98
C PHE A 99 1.87 -9.45 -10.77
N ALA A 100 0.62 -9.47 -10.29
CA ALA A 100 0.24 -10.27 -9.13
C ALA A 100 0.58 -11.76 -9.29
N THR A 101 0.52 -12.29 -10.51
CA THR A 101 0.83 -13.69 -10.81
C THR A 101 2.34 -14.03 -10.77
N ASP A 102 3.20 -13.03 -10.62
CA ASP A 102 4.65 -13.21 -10.42
C ASP A 102 5.00 -13.39 -8.94
N GLU A 103 4.04 -13.17 -8.04
CA GLU A 103 4.20 -13.35 -6.60
C GLU A 103 3.85 -14.78 -6.16
N ASP A 104 4.45 -15.25 -5.07
CA ASP A 104 4.25 -16.62 -4.56
C ASP A 104 2.82 -16.85 -4.03
N HIS A 105 2.18 -15.79 -3.51
CA HIS A 105 0.87 -15.85 -2.87
C HIS A 105 -0.06 -14.79 -3.44
N TYR A 106 -0.99 -15.24 -4.27
CA TYR A 106 -2.02 -14.38 -4.88
C TYR A 106 -3.35 -15.12 -5.06
N PHE A 107 -4.42 -14.36 -5.34
CA PHE A 107 -5.69 -14.91 -5.77
C PHE A 107 -6.43 -13.97 -6.72
N PHE A 108 -7.39 -14.52 -7.45
CA PHE A 108 -8.25 -13.76 -8.34
C PHE A 108 -9.65 -13.58 -7.73
N GLU A 109 -10.10 -12.33 -7.57
CA GLU A 109 -11.48 -12.02 -7.16
C GLU A 109 -12.33 -11.77 -8.41
N GLY A 110 -13.19 -12.76 -8.72
CA GLY A 110 -13.91 -12.77 -10.00
C GLY A 110 -14.96 -11.67 -10.14
N ARG A 111 -15.54 -11.15 -9.04
CA ARG A 111 -16.54 -10.06 -9.09
C ARG A 111 -15.91 -8.72 -9.38
N LEU A 112 -14.68 -8.51 -8.92
CA LEU A 112 -13.91 -7.31 -9.23
C LEU A 112 -13.10 -7.46 -10.52
N ASN A 113 -12.99 -8.68 -11.05
CA ASN A 113 -12.12 -9.03 -12.16
C ASN A 113 -10.67 -8.58 -11.91
N SER A 114 -10.17 -8.83 -10.70
CA SER A 114 -8.87 -8.32 -10.24
C SER A 114 -8.08 -9.35 -9.46
N TYR A 115 -6.76 -9.27 -9.57
CA TYR A 115 -5.80 -10.07 -8.80
C TYR A 115 -5.35 -9.31 -7.57
N PHE A 116 -5.17 -10.05 -6.48
CA PHE A 116 -4.59 -9.56 -5.23
C PHE A 116 -3.38 -10.42 -4.87
N ALA A 117 -2.25 -9.79 -4.61
CA ALA A 117 -1.03 -10.45 -4.19
C ALA A 117 -0.67 -10.06 -2.74
N LEU A 118 -0.24 -11.02 -1.93
CA LEU A 118 0.31 -10.77 -0.60
C LEU A 118 1.68 -10.09 -0.74
N LYS A 119 1.85 -8.92 -0.12
CA LYS A 119 3.10 -8.13 -0.20
C LYS A 119 3.90 -8.14 1.10
N GLU A 120 3.24 -8.08 2.22
CA GLU A 120 3.88 -8.08 3.54
C GLU A 120 2.93 -8.74 4.57
N ILE A 121 3.50 -9.37 5.58
CA ILE A 121 2.80 -9.99 6.70
C ILE A 121 3.57 -9.76 8.00
N VAL A 122 2.90 -9.73 9.15
CA VAL A 122 3.54 -9.48 10.44
C VAL A 122 4.50 -10.61 10.80
N GLU A 123 4.04 -11.88 10.75
CA GLU A 123 4.88 -13.06 10.97
C GLU A 123 4.93 -13.92 9.71
N GLU A 124 6.11 -13.98 9.09
CA GLU A 124 6.34 -14.64 7.80
C GLU A 124 6.65 -16.14 8.01
N ASP A 125 5.60 -16.92 8.26
CA ASP A 125 5.64 -18.38 8.24
C ASP A 125 4.42 -18.97 7.51
N ASP A 126 4.51 -20.22 7.08
CA ASP A 126 3.50 -20.88 6.24
C ASP A 126 2.09 -20.87 6.87
N GLY A 127 2.02 -21.00 8.20
CA GLY A 127 0.73 -21.02 8.92
C GLY A 127 0.04 -19.66 8.89
N HIS A 128 0.77 -18.60 9.23
CA HIS A 128 0.24 -17.23 9.21
C HIS A 128 -0.03 -16.73 7.78
N ILE A 129 0.82 -17.09 6.81
CA ILE A 129 0.60 -16.79 5.40
C ILE A 129 -0.73 -17.40 4.93
N GLN A 130 -0.95 -18.69 5.18
CA GLN A 130 -2.19 -19.36 4.81
C GLN A 130 -3.40 -18.74 5.51
N GLN A 131 -3.26 -18.36 6.77
CA GLN A 131 -4.32 -17.69 7.53
C GLN A 131 -4.62 -16.31 6.98
N ALA A 132 -3.61 -15.49 6.69
CA ALA A 132 -3.76 -14.15 6.10
C ALA A 132 -4.47 -14.21 4.74
N MET A 133 -4.05 -15.13 3.87
CA MET A 133 -4.69 -15.36 2.56
C MET A 133 -6.17 -15.73 2.73
N THR A 134 -6.48 -16.64 3.66
CA THR A 134 -7.86 -17.09 3.93
C THR A 134 -8.71 -15.96 4.50
N ASN A 135 -8.19 -15.19 5.47
CA ASN A 135 -8.89 -14.08 6.11
C ASN A 135 -9.25 -13.01 5.09
N PHE A 136 -8.24 -12.54 4.35
CA PHE A 136 -8.43 -11.47 3.37
C PHE A 136 -9.36 -11.90 2.22
N GLN A 137 -9.20 -13.10 1.68
CA GLN A 137 -10.06 -13.63 0.62
C GLN A 137 -11.51 -13.78 1.10
N THR A 138 -11.72 -14.23 2.35
CA THR A 138 -13.04 -14.34 2.96
C THR A 138 -13.70 -12.98 3.14
N ALA A 139 -12.96 -11.99 3.67
CA ALA A 139 -13.44 -10.63 3.87
C ALA A 139 -13.77 -9.96 2.52
N MET A 140 -12.89 -10.10 1.52
CA MET A 140 -13.10 -9.58 0.17
C MET A 140 -14.32 -10.21 -0.51
N THR A 141 -14.49 -11.53 -0.40
CA THR A 141 -15.66 -12.24 -0.94
C THR A 141 -16.96 -11.79 -0.25
N ARG A 142 -16.93 -11.56 1.07
CA ARG A 142 -18.08 -11.03 1.81
C ARG A 142 -18.48 -9.66 1.29
N LEU A 143 -17.52 -8.73 1.17
CA LEU A 143 -17.73 -7.38 0.65
C LEU A 143 -18.29 -7.41 -0.77
N THR A 144 -17.61 -8.08 -1.69
CA THR A 144 -17.98 -8.12 -3.10
C THR A 144 -19.33 -8.81 -3.34
N THR A 145 -19.65 -9.83 -2.53
CA THR A 145 -20.97 -10.48 -2.56
C THR A 145 -22.08 -9.52 -2.10
N ALA A 146 -21.87 -8.80 -1.01
CA ALA A 146 -22.85 -7.82 -0.52
C ALA A 146 -23.12 -6.74 -1.57
N LEU A 147 -22.07 -6.17 -2.16
CA LEU A 147 -22.16 -5.13 -3.19
C LEU A 147 -22.90 -5.62 -4.45
N THR A 148 -22.70 -6.87 -4.86
CA THR A 148 -23.28 -7.40 -6.11
C THR A 148 -24.66 -8.01 -5.94
N SER A 149 -24.96 -8.65 -4.79
CA SER A 149 -26.23 -9.36 -4.57
C SER A 149 -27.34 -8.47 -4.02
N GLN A 150 -26.99 -7.48 -3.19
CA GLN A 150 -27.98 -6.55 -2.61
C GLN A 150 -28.06 -5.23 -3.38
N GLY A 151 -27.01 -4.89 -4.14
CA GLY A 151 -26.80 -3.56 -4.73
C GLY A 151 -26.21 -2.59 -3.71
N TRP A 152 -25.18 -1.88 -4.10
CA TRP A 152 -24.47 -0.94 -3.20
C TRP A 152 -25.41 0.14 -2.63
N GLU A 153 -26.41 0.57 -3.40
CA GLU A 153 -27.40 1.58 -3.02
C GLU A 153 -28.36 1.13 -1.89
N ASN A 154 -28.42 -0.18 -1.61
CA ASN A 154 -29.27 -0.75 -0.56
C ASN A 154 -28.50 -1.06 0.74
N LEU A 155 -27.18 -0.86 0.73
CA LEU A 155 -26.33 -1.05 1.90
C LEU A 155 -26.23 0.27 2.69
N SER A 156 -26.54 0.20 3.99
CA SER A 156 -26.28 1.31 4.88
C SER A 156 -24.79 1.47 5.16
N LEU A 157 -24.36 2.68 5.52
CA LEU A 157 -22.98 2.96 5.95
C LEU A 157 -22.53 2.04 7.10
N SER A 158 -23.43 1.74 8.04
CA SER A 158 -23.15 0.82 9.15
C SER A 158 -22.86 -0.61 8.65
N GLN A 159 -23.62 -1.11 7.69
CA GLN A 159 -23.37 -2.43 7.09
C GLN A 159 -22.07 -2.50 6.30
N LEU A 160 -21.72 -1.41 5.61
CA LEU A 160 -20.43 -1.32 4.91
C LEU A 160 -19.27 -1.32 5.90
N ASN A 161 -19.36 -0.54 7.00
CA ASN A 161 -18.32 -0.49 8.03
C ASN A 161 -18.12 -1.79 8.81
N GLU A 162 -19.03 -2.77 8.68
CA GLU A 162 -18.79 -4.14 9.19
C GLU A 162 -17.90 -4.99 8.27
N MET A 163 -17.58 -4.50 7.08
CA MET A 163 -16.82 -5.23 6.04
C MET A 163 -15.57 -4.48 5.61
N ILE A 164 -15.64 -3.17 5.55
CA ILE A 164 -14.55 -2.29 5.10
C ILE A 164 -14.58 -0.99 5.89
N ASP A 165 -13.41 -0.47 6.22
CA ASP A 165 -13.27 0.91 6.72
C ASP A 165 -13.57 1.88 5.56
N VAL A 166 -14.82 2.37 5.54
CA VAL A 166 -15.30 3.26 4.47
C VAL A 166 -14.54 4.57 4.47
N ASP A 167 -14.07 5.05 5.62
CA ASP A 167 -13.29 6.28 5.71
C ASP A 167 -11.92 6.13 5.04
N SER A 168 -11.26 4.98 5.19
CA SER A 168 -9.99 4.69 4.50
C SER A 168 -10.19 4.64 2.98
N LEU A 169 -11.25 3.98 2.52
CA LEU A 169 -11.60 3.93 1.10
C LEU A 169 -11.92 5.32 0.54
N ALA A 170 -12.70 6.11 1.26
CA ALA A 170 -13.08 7.47 0.83
C ALA A 170 -11.85 8.39 0.72
N ARG A 171 -10.95 8.38 1.71
CA ARG A 171 -9.70 9.16 1.67
C ARG A 171 -8.84 8.73 0.48
N TYR A 172 -8.66 7.43 0.30
CA TYR A 172 -7.87 6.90 -0.82
C TYR A 172 -8.47 7.31 -2.17
N TYR A 173 -9.79 7.15 -2.34
CA TYR A 173 -10.50 7.54 -3.55
C TYR A 173 -10.34 9.04 -3.83
N LEU A 174 -10.62 9.90 -2.83
CA LEU A 174 -10.53 11.35 -2.99
C LEU A 174 -9.11 11.81 -3.34
N MET A 175 -8.07 11.19 -2.76
CA MET A 175 -6.69 11.53 -3.09
C MET A 175 -6.38 11.19 -4.55
N ASN A 176 -6.73 9.99 -5.00
CA ASN A 176 -6.46 9.56 -6.38
C ASN A 176 -7.22 10.41 -7.41
N GLU A 177 -8.49 10.77 -7.12
CA GLU A 177 -9.27 11.70 -7.96
C GLU A 177 -8.64 13.10 -7.99
N TYR A 178 -8.22 13.61 -6.83
CA TYR A 178 -7.62 14.94 -6.72
C TYR A 178 -6.34 15.09 -7.54
N VAL A 179 -5.51 14.07 -7.57
CA VAL A 179 -4.22 14.09 -8.30
C VAL A 179 -4.32 13.50 -9.72
N LEU A 180 -5.51 13.07 -10.14
CA LEU A 180 -5.77 12.45 -11.44
C LEU A 180 -4.83 11.25 -11.69
N ASN A 181 -4.70 10.36 -10.70
CA ASN A 181 -3.89 9.15 -10.82
C ASN A 181 -4.59 8.14 -11.75
N GLY A 182 -4.12 8.04 -12.99
CA GLY A 182 -4.72 7.17 -14.02
C GLY A 182 -4.49 5.68 -13.83
N GLU A 183 -3.55 5.28 -12.95
CA GLU A 183 -3.24 3.87 -12.66
C GLU A 183 -3.95 3.37 -11.41
N SER A 184 -4.59 4.26 -10.64
CA SER A 184 -5.34 3.89 -9.44
C SER A 184 -6.41 2.84 -9.75
N PHE A 185 -6.62 1.93 -8.79
CA PHE A 185 -7.57 0.81 -8.89
C PHE A 185 -7.23 -0.28 -9.92
N PHE A 186 -6.11 -0.17 -10.63
CA PHE A 186 -5.65 -1.19 -11.57
C PHE A 186 -4.37 -1.90 -11.09
N THR A 187 -3.43 -1.15 -10.54
CA THR A 187 -2.17 -1.62 -9.95
C THR A 187 -1.78 -0.71 -8.80
N SER A 188 -0.80 -1.11 -8.00
CA SER A 188 -0.28 -0.32 -6.87
C SER A 188 -1.35 0.11 -5.86
N PHE A 189 -2.44 -0.63 -5.79
CA PHE A 189 -3.58 -0.36 -4.93
C PHE A 189 -3.54 -1.27 -3.71
N PHE A 190 -3.01 -0.73 -2.61
CA PHE A 190 -2.82 -1.49 -1.38
C PHE A 190 -4.08 -1.58 -0.53
N TRP A 191 -4.21 -2.74 0.11
CA TRP A 191 -5.22 -3.11 1.08
C TRP A 191 -4.56 -3.79 2.26
N TYR A 192 -5.12 -3.68 3.45
CA TYR A 192 -4.62 -4.43 4.59
C TYR A 192 -5.74 -4.87 5.53
N GLN A 193 -5.43 -5.84 6.39
CA GLN A 193 -6.31 -6.38 7.41
C GLN A 193 -5.45 -6.84 8.59
N ASP A 194 -5.81 -6.43 9.82
CA ASP A 194 -5.08 -6.81 11.03
C ASP A 194 -5.73 -8.05 11.68
N GLY A 195 -5.65 -9.18 10.99
CA GLY A 195 -6.22 -10.46 11.39
C GLY A 195 -7.70 -10.64 11.04
N ALA A 196 -8.26 -11.80 11.40
CA ALA A 196 -9.61 -12.22 11.02
C ALA A 196 -10.74 -11.39 11.62
N SER A 197 -10.51 -10.75 12.76
CA SER A 197 -11.51 -9.93 13.47
C SER A 197 -11.60 -8.51 12.98
N ASP A 198 -10.65 -8.08 12.16
CA ASP A 198 -10.61 -6.74 11.59
C ASP A 198 -11.39 -6.67 10.27
N VAL A 199 -11.78 -5.47 9.87
CA VAL A 199 -12.37 -5.18 8.57
C VAL A 199 -11.27 -4.94 7.52
N LEU A 200 -11.66 -4.86 6.25
CA LEU A 200 -10.73 -4.45 5.19
C LEU A 200 -10.43 -2.96 5.29
N HIS A 201 -9.17 -2.59 5.13
CA HIS A 201 -8.73 -1.20 5.03
C HIS A 201 -8.06 -0.95 3.69
N VAL A 202 -8.11 0.30 3.22
CA VAL A 202 -7.52 0.74 1.96
C VAL A 202 -6.33 1.66 2.21
N GLY A 203 -5.24 1.41 1.51
CA GLY A 203 -3.95 2.07 1.67
C GLY A 203 -2.86 1.09 2.08
N PRO A 204 -1.63 1.58 2.34
CA PRO A 204 -1.15 2.96 2.20
C PRO A 204 -1.11 3.49 0.77
N LEU A 205 -0.94 4.81 0.65
CA LEU A 205 -0.74 5.47 -0.65
C LEU A 205 0.63 5.12 -1.24
N TRP A 206 0.65 4.89 -2.55
CA TRP A 206 1.87 4.52 -3.28
C TRP A 206 1.75 4.88 -4.77
N ASP A 207 2.90 5.19 -5.41
CA ASP A 207 3.09 5.32 -6.86
C ASP A 207 2.29 6.46 -7.53
N PHE A 208 2.78 7.72 -7.35
CA PHE A 208 2.19 8.96 -7.86
C PHE A 208 3.13 9.76 -8.76
#